data_a8fec9b69782f521c46ae58414e91a66
#
_entry.id   a8fec9b69782f521c46ae58414e91a66
#
_cell.length_a   1.000
_cell.length_b   1.000
_cell.length_c   1.000
_cell.angle_alpha   90.00
_cell.angle_beta   90.00
_cell.angle_gamma   90.00
#
_symmetry.space_group_name_H-M   'P 1'
#
loop_
_entity.id
_entity.type
_entity.pdbx_description
1 polymer ?
#
loop_
_entity_poly.entity_id
_entity_poly.type
_entity_poly.pdbx_seq_one_letter_code
_entity_poly.pdbx_strand_id
1 'polypeptide(L)'
;MKLSPTLGQHPSHLVKAIMILLISFGSVGVVGGSFFLKKAVSSSNQPEIITDTSRYKEIRHQLWFSQDEIKHFPTEISVGVENVRLAYSPGVSQTGSYFQIRLKKSPQQIQQLLTQYRKQARHKYRGGDTNVHANLPNGVPTTFFYTGETTESFPPSYEILVLNAEDKGRPGFKWNHGDSYGVAIDSSASEIIYWAEKW
;
A
#
# COMPACT_ATOMS: atom_id res chain seq x y z
N MET A 1 69.85 -13.62 -26.76
CA MET A 1 69.33 -13.05 -25.49
C MET A 1 67.81 -12.87 -25.65
N LYS A 2 67.02 -13.60 -24.87
CA LYS A 2 65.58 -13.81 -25.04
C LYS A 2 64.78 -12.70 -24.41
N LEU A 3 63.88 -12.12 -25.14
CA LEU A 3 62.86 -11.20 -24.66
C LEU A 3 61.62 -11.97 -24.26
N SER A 4 61.13 -11.80 -23.05
CA SER A 4 59.88 -12.38 -22.52
C SER A 4 58.69 -11.52 -22.95
N PRO A 5 57.51 -12.12 -23.27
CA PRO A 5 56.30 -11.38 -23.57
C PRO A 5 55.51 -11.12 -22.25
N THR A 6 55.07 -9.89 -22.10
CA THR A 6 54.11 -9.46 -21.05
C THR A 6 52.72 -10.03 -21.34
N LEU A 7 52.19 -10.77 -20.35
CA LEU A 7 50.81 -11.22 -20.33
C LEU A 7 49.86 -10.05 -20.04
N GLY A 8 49.11 -9.64 -21.04
CA GLY A 8 47.94 -8.79 -20.85
C GLY A 8 46.77 -9.59 -20.26
N GLN A 9 46.40 -9.30 -19.03
CA GLN A 9 45.18 -9.88 -18.41
C GLN A 9 43.96 -9.12 -18.94
N HIS A 10 43.18 -9.77 -19.79
CA HIS A 10 41.82 -9.32 -20.11
C HIS A 10 40.89 -9.64 -18.94
N PRO A 11 40.11 -8.70 -18.41
CA PRO A 11 39.10 -8.99 -17.41
C PRO A 11 38.06 -9.93 -18.00
N SER A 12 37.78 -11.03 -17.29
CA SER A 12 36.89 -12.08 -17.72
C SER A 12 35.47 -11.53 -18.00
N HIS A 13 34.81 -12.08 -19.00
CA HIS A 13 33.44 -11.73 -19.38
C HIS A 13 32.45 -11.80 -18.20
N LEU A 14 32.77 -12.57 -17.17
CA LEU A 14 32.01 -12.67 -15.92
C LEU A 14 31.98 -11.38 -15.13
N VAL A 15 33.11 -10.68 -15.00
CA VAL A 15 33.21 -9.39 -14.27
C VAL A 15 32.44 -8.29 -15.00
N LYS A 16 32.45 -8.29 -16.35
CA LYS A 16 31.66 -7.35 -17.14
C LYS A 16 30.15 -7.61 -16.99
N ALA A 17 29.73 -8.87 -16.96
CA ALA A 17 28.34 -9.25 -16.77
C ALA A 17 27.82 -8.84 -15.38
N ILE A 18 28.60 -9.02 -14.32
CA ILE A 18 28.26 -8.60 -12.97
C ILE A 18 28.17 -7.08 -12.83
N MET A 19 29.08 -6.34 -13.50
CA MET A 19 29.04 -4.88 -13.49
C MET A 19 27.82 -4.30 -14.23
N ILE A 20 27.42 -4.90 -15.34
CA ILE A 20 26.23 -4.49 -16.10
C ILE A 20 24.96 -4.78 -15.28
N LEU A 21 24.90 -5.89 -14.54
CA LEU A 21 23.78 -6.24 -13.65
C LEU A 21 23.63 -5.25 -12.49
N LEU A 22 24.73 -4.74 -11.92
CA LEU A 22 24.72 -3.77 -10.84
C LEU A 22 24.33 -2.35 -11.30
N ILE A 23 24.61 -1.99 -12.57
CA ILE A 23 24.27 -0.67 -13.10
C ILE A 23 22.80 -0.59 -13.55
N SER A 24 22.21 -1.69 -13.99
CA SER A 24 20.80 -1.73 -14.41
C SER A 24 19.80 -1.70 -13.25
N PHE A 25 20.22 -1.94 -12.00
CA PHE A 25 19.38 -1.82 -10.81
C PHE A 25 19.41 -0.45 -10.12
N GLY A 26 20.24 0.48 -10.60
CA GLY A 26 20.50 1.77 -9.97
C GLY A 26 19.60 2.94 -10.35
N SER A 27 18.57 2.75 -11.20
CA SER A 27 17.79 3.87 -11.72
C SER A 27 16.26 3.70 -11.73
N VAL A 28 15.72 2.76 -10.94
CA VAL A 28 14.27 2.69 -10.72
C VAL A 28 13.97 3.36 -9.38
N GLY A 29 13.26 4.48 -9.46
CA GLY A 29 12.97 5.36 -8.32
C GLY A 29 12.42 4.62 -7.09
N VAL A 30 13.05 4.91 -5.97
CA VAL A 30 12.82 4.30 -4.66
C VAL A 30 11.57 4.91 -4.00
N VAL A 31 10.39 4.79 -4.58
CA VAL A 31 9.15 5.15 -3.88
C VAL A 31 8.06 4.06 -3.98
N GLY A 32 8.21 3.08 -4.84
CA GLY A 32 7.27 1.94 -4.92
C GLY A 32 7.97 0.58 -4.79
N GLY A 33 9.31 0.56 -4.78
CA GLY A 33 10.10 -0.66 -4.94
C GLY A 33 10.30 -1.50 -3.68
N SER A 34 10.00 -0.97 -2.49
CA SER A 34 10.27 -1.69 -1.24
C SER A 34 9.36 -2.90 -1.01
N PHE A 35 8.21 -2.96 -1.67
CA PHE A 35 7.28 -4.08 -1.52
C PHE A 35 7.59 -5.28 -2.41
N PHE A 36 8.12 -5.07 -3.61
CA PHE A 36 8.37 -6.18 -4.55
C PHE A 36 9.60 -7.04 -4.19
N LEU A 37 10.62 -6.46 -3.58
CA LEU A 37 11.81 -7.22 -3.13
C LEU A 37 11.52 -8.11 -1.91
N LYS A 38 10.46 -7.85 -1.14
CA LYS A 38 10.11 -8.67 0.03
C LYS A 38 9.49 -10.02 -0.30
N LYS A 39 8.93 -10.22 -1.49
CA LYS A 39 8.37 -11.52 -1.88
C LYS A 39 9.44 -12.56 -2.23
N ALA A 40 10.68 -12.14 -2.45
CA ALA A 40 11.80 -13.03 -2.83
C ALA A 40 12.67 -13.47 -1.64
N VAL A 41 12.52 -12.86 -0.47
CA VAL A 41 13.30 -13.23 0.73
C VAL A 41 12.31 -13.62 1.82
N SER A 42 11.91 -14.89 1.85
CA SER A 42 11.20 -15.49 2.98
C SER A 42 12.14 -15.54 4.19
N SER A 43 12.23 -14.44 4.92
CA SER A 43 12.76 -14.46 6.28
C SER A 43 11.59 -14.48 7.27
N SER A 44 11.69 -15.32 8.27
CA SER A 44 10.72 -15.67 9.30
C SER A 44 10.27 -14.51 10.23
N ASN A 45 10.46 -13.25 9.83
CA ASN A 45 10.17 -12.05 10.63
C ASN A 45 9.17 -11.07 9.97
N GLN A 46 8.39 -11.50 8.97
CA GLN A 46 7.29 -10.65 8.50
C GLN A 46 6.13 -10.76 9.48
N PRO A 47 5.51 -9.63 9.89
CA PRO A 47 4.33 -9.67 10.74
C PRO A 47 3.23 -10.44 10.02
N GLU A 48 2.60 -11.36 10.71
CA GLU A 48 1.46 -12.10 10.20
C GLU A 48 0.31 -11.14 9.89
N ILE A 49 -0.22 -11.24 8.68
CA ILE A 49 -1.39 -10.45 8.27
C ILE A 49 -2.62 -11.10 8.90
N ILE A 50 -3.30 -10.35 9.75
CA ILE A 50 -4.55 -10.79 10.38
C ILE A 50 -5.70 -10.56 9.41
N THR A 51 -6.40 -11.63 9.03
CA THR A 51 -7.57 -11.60 8.13
C THR A 51 -8.85 -12.08 8.82
N ASP A 52 -8.77 -12.55 10.06
CA ASP A 52 -9.91 -12.99 10.85
C ASP A 52 -10.81 -11.80 11.22
N THR A 53 -11.99 -11.77 10.62
CA THR A 53 -12.98 -10.69 10.80
C THR A 53 -13.57 -10.62 12.20
N SER A 54 -13.51 -11.71 12.99
CA SER A 54 -13.94 -11.71 14.39
C SER A 54 -13.08 -10.78 15.25
N ARG A 55 -11.83 -10.54 14.86
CA ARG A 55 -10.89 -9.66 15.55
C ARG A 55 -11.06 -8.17 15.22
N TYR A 56 -12.03 -7.80 14.37
CA TYR A 56 -12.22 -6.41 13.94
C TYR A 56 -12.31 -5.43 15.12
N LYS A 57 -13.14 -5.75 16.14
CA LYS A 57 -13.30 -4.88 17.31
C LYS A 57 -12.00 -4.74 18.12
N GLU A 58 -11.27 -5.83 18.29
CA GLU A 58 -9.96 -5.82 18.95
C GLU A 58 -8.97 -4.93 18.22
N ILE A 59 -8.83 -5.14 16.89
CA ILE A 59 -7.92 -4.35 16.05
C ILE A 59 -8.28 -2.87 16.13
N ARG A 60 -9.56 -2.54 15.94
CA ARG A 60 -10.04 -1.17 15.92
C ARG A 60 -9.84 -0.45 17.24
N HIS A 61 -10.02 -1.10 18.38
CA HIS A 61 -10.02 -0.47 19.69
C HIS A 61 -8.70 -0.60 20.46
N GLN A 62 -7.90 -1.62 20.17
CA GLN A 62 -6.72 -1.96 20.99
C GLN A 62 -5.41 -1.99 20.18
N LEU A 63 -5.45 -2.45 18.93
CA LEU A 63 -4.22 -2.68 18.17
C LEU A 63 -3.84 -1.51 17.26
N TRP A 64 -4.82 -0.72 16.77
CA TRP A 64 -4.53 0.48 15.99
C TRP A 64 -4.31 1.69 16.89
N PHE A 65 -3.13 2.30 16.83
CA PHE A 65 -2.70 3.32 17.79
C PHE A 65 -3.42 4.66 17.66
N SER A 66 -3.79 5.07 16.44
CA SER A 66 -4.35 6.39 16.18
C SER A 66 -5.85 6.29 15.89
N GLN A 67 -6.68 6.55 16.89
CA GLN A 67 -8.13 6.48 16.74
C GLN A 67 -8.69 7.53 15.76
N ASP A 68 -8.02 8.68 15.60
CA ASP A 68 -8.43 9.72 14.66
C ASP A 68 -8.32 9.27 13.19
N GLU A 69 -7.31 8.44 12.88
CA GLU A 69 -7.10 7.91 11.54
C GLU A 69 -8.15 6.87 11.12
N ILE A 70 -8.82 6.25 12.08
CA ILE A 70 -9.83 5.20 11.84
C ILE A 70 -11.23 5.58 12.30
N LYS A 71 -11.46 6.85 12.69
CA LYS A 71 -12.80 7.30 13.08
C LYS A 71 -13.85 7.17 11.99
N HIS A 72 -13.43 7.15 10.72
CA HIS A 72 -14.28 6.94 9.56
C HIS A 72 -14.66 5.46 9.35
N PHE A 73 -13.96 4.51 9.99
CA PHE A 73 -14.33 3.10 9.96
C PHE A 73 -15.64 2.86 10.73
N PRO A 74 -16.45 1.85 10.35
CA PRO A 74 -17.61 1.47 11.13
C PRO A 74 -17.21 1.09 12.56
N THR A 75 -18.03 1.43 13.54
CA THR A 75 -17.76 1.06 14.95
C THR A 75 -17.82 -0.44 15.17
N GLU A 76 -18.67 -1.12 14.40
CA GLU A 76 -18.83 -2.56 14.39
C GLU A 76 -19.25 -3.05 13.00
N ILE A 77 -19.03 -4.33 12.75
CA ILE A 77 -19.55 -5.00 11.56
C ILE A 77 -20.97 -5.48 11.92
N SER A 78 -21.97 -4.96 11.21
CA SER A 78 -23.36 -5.36 11.43
C SER A 78 -23.56 -6.85 11.16
N VAL A 79 -24.40 -7.50 11.96
CA VAL A 79 -24.78 -8.90 11.75
C VAL A 79 -25.46 -9.03 10.37
N GLY A 80 -25.07 -10.04 9.59
CA GLY A 80 -25.65 -10.30 8.27
C GLY A 80 -24.99 -9.52 7.11
N VAL A 81 -23.91 -8.76 7.36
CA VAL A 81 -23.10 -8.21 6.26
C VAL A 81 -22.32 -9.34 5.61
N GLU A 82 -22.60 -9.57 4.32
CA GLU A 82 -21.92 -10.59 3.53
C GLU A 82 -20.56 -10.09 3.00
N ASN A 83 -19.69 -11.05 2.69
CA ASN A 83 -18.40 -10.80 2.03
C ASN A 83 -17.51 -9.76 2.76
N VAL A 84 -17.53 -9.77 4.09
CA VAL A 84 -16.59 -8.99 4.87
C VAL A 84 -15.18 -9.54 4.68
N ARG A 85 -14.24 -8.67 4.34
CA ARG A 85 -12.81 -9.02 4.28
C ARG A 85 -12.00 -8.03 5.09
N LEU A 86 -11.10 -8.55 5.89
CA LEU A 86 -10.22 -7.82 6.78
C LEU A 86 -8.77 -8.05 6.37
N ALA A 87 -7.94 -7.03 6.46
CA ALA A 87 -6.50 -7.15 6.39
C ALA A 87 -5.88 -6.15 7.38
N TYR A 88 -5.15 -6.66 8.35
CA TYR A 88 -4.41 -5.86 9.31
C TYR A 88 -2.99 -6.37 9.47
N SER A 89 -2.03 -5.47 9.40
CA SER A 89 -0.64 -5.72 9.76
C SER A 89 -0.19 -4.68 10.78
N PRO A 90 0.34 -5.09 11.94
CA PRO A 90 0.85 -4.16 12.93
C PRO A 90 2.12 -3.44 12.48
N GLY A 91 2.73 -3.89 11.38
CA GLY A 91 4.07 -3.46 11.00
C GLY A 91 5.15 -4.02 11.92
N VAL A 92 6.37 -3.94 11.47
CA VAL A 92 7.60 -4.14 12.28
C VAL A 92 8.52 -2.98 11.96
N SER A 93 9.56 -2.77 12.75
CA SER A 93 10.44 -1.59 12.74
C SER A 93 10.88 -1.02 11.38
N GLN A 94 10.69 -1.74 10.29
CA GLN A 94 11.04 -1.32 8.92
C GLN A 94 9.91 -1.54 7.91
N THR A 95 8.74 -2.01 8.36
CA THR A 95 7.57 -2.21 7.50
C THR A 95 6.41 -1.40 8.03
N GLY A 96 5.71 -0.72 7.13
CA GLY A 96 4.52 0.04 7.50
C GLY A 96 3.43 -0.85 8.11
N SER A 97 2.57 -0.24 8.92
CA SER A 97 1.34 -0.86 9.41
C SER A 97 0.17 -0.48 8.52
N TYR A 98 -0.79 -1.36 8.36
CA TYR A 98 -2.02 -1.07 7.65
C TYR A 98 -3.22 -1.77 8.28
N PHE A 99 -4.37 -1.13 8.12
CA PHE A 99 -5.66 -1.64 8.52
C PHE A 99 -6.67 -1.36 7.41
N GLN A 100 -7.28 -2.42 6.89
CA GLN A 100 -8.22 -2.34 5.79
C GLN A 100 -9.41 -3.27 6.03
N ILE A 101 -10.64 -2.77 5.79
CA ILE A 101 -11.84 -3.60 5.81
C ILE A 101 -12.70 -3.32 4.59
N ARG A 102 -13.13 -4.38 3.92
CA ARG A 102 -14.03 -4.37 2.77
C ARG A 102 -15.40 -4.89 3.18
N LEU A 103 -16.44 -4.15 2.81
CA LEU A 103 -17.84 -4.45 3.14
C LEU A 103 -18.74 -4.27 1.93
N LYS A 104 -19.72 -5.16 1.77
CA LYS A 104 -20.88 -4.90 0.91
C LYS A 104 -21.94 -4.13 1.70
N LYS A 105 -22.61 -3.21 1.00
CA LYS A 105 -23.74 -2.45 1.52
C LYS A 105 -24.83 -2.35 0.46
N SER A 106 -26.03 -1.90 0.83
CA SER A 106 -27.07 -1.67 -0.18
C SER A 106 -26.61 -0.59 -1.19
N PRO A 107 -27.07 -0.65 -2.44
CA PRO A 107 -26.75 0.39 -3.45
C PRO A 107 -27.07 1.80 -2.97
N GLN A 108 -28.18 1.95 -2.24
CA GLN A 108 -28.59 3.24 -1.69
C GLN A 108 -27.60 3.75 -0.62
N GLN A 109 -27.14 2.88 0.28
CA GLN A 109 -26.13 3.24 1.28
C GLN A 109 -24.80 3.61 0.61
N ILE A 110 -24.39 2.88 -0.43
CA ILE A 110 -23.16 3.19 -1.19
C ILE A 110 -23.23 4.59 -1.81
N GLN A 111 -24.37 4.97 -2.42
CA GLN A 111 -24.53 6.30 -3.02
C GLN A 111 -24.49 7.41 -1.95
N GLN A 112 -25.07 7.17 -0.78
CA GLN A 112 -25.00 8.10 0.34
C GLN A 112 -23.55 8.28 0.84
N LEU A 113 -22.83 7.17 1.05
CA LEU A 113 -21.43 7.17 1.48
C LEU A 113 -20.53 7.82 0.43
N LEU A 114 -20.72 7.52 -0.84
CA LEU A 114 -19.98 8.14 -1.94
C LEU A 114 -20.16 9.66 -1.95
N THR A 115 -21.41 10.12 -1.82
CA THR A 115 -21.71 11.54 -1.76
C THR A 115 -21.07 12.22 -0.54
N GLN A 116 -21.14 11.56 0.61
CA GLN A 116 -20.54 12.04 1.86
C GLN A 116 -19.01 12.14 1.74
N TYR A 117 -18.34 11.06 1.34
CA TYR A 117 -16.88 11.01 1.29
C TYR A 117 -16.29 11.86 0.16
N ARG A 118 -16.98 12.04 -0.95
CA ARG A 118 -16.58 13.00 -2.00
C ARG A 118 -16.49 14.44 -1.48
N LYS A 119 -17.30 14.82 -0.50
CA LYS A 119 -17.25 16.16 0.14
C LYS A 119 -16.11 16.28 1.15
N GLN A 120 -15.70 15.17 1.77
CA GLN A 120 -14.67 15.14 2.82
C GLN A 120 -13.26 14.89 2.25
N ALA A 121 -13.18 14.24 1.10
CA ALA A 121 -11.90 13.84 0.50
C ALA A 121 -11.07 15.06 0.07
N ARG A 122 -9.80 15.07 0.50
CA ARG A 122 -8.80 16.06 0.08
C ARG A 122 -8.21 15.72 -1.28
N HIS A 123 -8.08 14.41 -1.58
CA HIS A 123 -7.63 13.93 -2.89
C HIS A 123 -8.56 12.82 -3.39
N LYS A 124 -8.70 12.76 -4.72
CA LYS A 124 -9.62 11.83 -5.38
C LYS A 124 -8.90 11.19 -6.54
N TYR A 125 -8.90 9.87 -6.58
CA TYR A 125 -8.28 9.08 -7.65
C TYR A 125 -9.26 8.01 -8.14
N ARG A 126 -8.92 7.38 -9.26
CA ARG A 126 -9.57 6.16 -9.74
C ARG A 126 -8.64 4.98 -9.58
N GLY A 127 -9.22 3.81 -9.34
CA GLY A 127 -8.51 2.55 -9.47
C GLY A 127 -8.09 2.27 -10.92
N GLY A 128 -7.39 1.16 -11.13
CA GLY A 128 -6.87 0.75 -12.44
C GLY A 128 -5.46 1.21 -12.73
N ASP A 129 -5.03 2.32 -12.13
CA ASP A 129 -3.63 2.73 -12.12
C ASP A 129 -2.90 2.09 -10.93
N THR A 130 -1.58 2.05 -11.03
CA THR A 130 -0.76 1.65 -9.89
C THR A 130 -0.93 2.64 -8.74
N ASN A 131 -0.68 2.22 -7.48
CA ASN A 131 -0.74 3.10 -6.31
C ASN A 131 0.35 4.20 -6.29
N VAL A 132 0.89 4.55 -7.44
CA VAL A 132 1.90 5.62 -7.62
C VAL A 132 1.29 7.03 -7.69
N HIS A 133 0.11 7.24 -7.11
CA HIS A 133 -0.51 8.56 -7.06
C HIS A 133 0.38 9.62 -6.39
N ALA A 134 1.27 9.22 -5.49
CA ALA A 134 2.28 10.09 -4.88
C ALA A 134 3.21 10.77 -5.92
N ASN A 135 3.38 10.18 -7.10
CA ASN A 135 4.22 10.71 -8.18
C ASN A 135 3.49 11.75 -9.06
N LEU A 136 2.19 11.91 -8.88
CA LEU A 136 1.43 12.94 -9.58
C LEU A 136 1.74 14.33 -9.00
N PRO A 137 1.58 15.41 -9.77
CA PRO A 137 1.67 16.77 -9.22
C PRO A 137 0.70 16.94 -8.04
N ASN A 138 1.23 17.26 -6.87
CA ASN A 138 0.48 17.32 -5.60
C ASN A 138 -0.22 16.00 -5.22
N GLY A 139 0.27 14.87 -5.73
CA GLY A 139 -0.24 13.55 -5.42
C GLY A 139 0.14 13.10 -4.02
N VAL A 140 -0.63 12.16 -3.49
CA VAL A 140 -0.40 11.53 -2.18
C VAL A 140 -0.46 10.02 -2.33
N PRO A 141 0.24 9.26 -1.46
CA PRO A 141 0.13 7.81 -1.43
C PRO A 141 -1.31 7.37 -1.12
N THR A 142 -1.69 6.27 -1.73
CA THR A 142 -2.91 5.53 -1.42
C THR A 142 -2.54 4.12 -1.00
N THR A 143 -3.39 3.47 -0.22
CA THR A 143 -3.17 2.08 0.18
C THR A 143 -3.22 1.13 -1.02
N PHE A 144 -2.65 -0.07 -0.84
CA PHE A 144 -2.83 -1.20 -1.76
C PHE A 144 -4.18 -1.89 -1.52
N PHE A 145 -4.61 -2.75 -2.46
CA PHE A 145 -5.84 -3.53 -2.34
C PHE A 145 -5.59 -4.83 -1.56
N TYR A 146 -5.38 -4.70 -0.24
CA TYR A 146 -5.05 -5.85 0.64
C TYR A 146 -6.20 -6.81 0.85
N THR A 147 -7.45 -6.37 0.75
CA THR A 147 -8.65 -7.19 0.96
C THR A 147 -9.16 -7.86 -0.33
N GLY A 148 -8.40 -7.74 -1.43
CA GLY A 148 -8.65 -8.43 -2.69
C GLY A 148 -7.98 -9.81 -2.75
N GLU A 149 -8.05 -10.43 -3.93
CA GLU A 149 -7.33 -11.68 -4.21
C GLU A 149 -5.83 -11.44 -4.46
N THR A 150 -5.50 -10.23 -4.88
CA THR A 150 -4.14 -9.74 -5.07
C THR A 150 -3.91 -8.49 -4.21
N THR A 151 -2.67 -8.23 -3.84
CA THR A 151 -2.25 -7.00 -3.13
C THR A 151 -1.85 -5.91 -4.12
N GLU A 152 -2.59 -5.78 -5.22
CA GLU A 152 -2.33 -4.83 -6.29
C GLU A 152 -3.21 -3.58 -6.15
N SER A 153 -3.21 -2.75 -7.18
CA SER A 153 -4.03 -1.56 -7.22
C SER A 153 -5.52 -1.88 -7.26
N PHE A 154 -6.33 -0.95 -6.79
CA PHE A 154 -7.78 -1.07 -6.88
C PHE A 154 -8.24 -1.22 -8.32
N PRO A 155 -9.26 -2.07 -8.61
CA PRO A 155 -9.88 -2.14 -9.92
C PRO A 155 -10.38 -0.78 -10.43
N PRO A 156 -10.48 -0.55 -11.76
CA PRO A 156 -10.88 0.75 -12.35
C PRO A 156 -12.27 1.24 -11.94
N SER A 157 -13.12 0.35 -11.44
CA SER A 157 -14.49 0.68 -10.96
C SER A 157 -14.48 1.45 -9.62
N TYR A 158 -13.38 1.38 -8.86
CA TYR A 158 -13.29 2.06 -7.59
C TYR A 158 -12.95 3.54 -7.73
N GLU A 159 -13.65 4.37 -6.96
CA GLU A 159 -13.25 5.74 -6.67
C GLU A 159 -12.50 5.76 -5.33
N ILE A 160 -11.25 6.24 -5.34
CA ILE A 160 -10.38 6.29 -4.16
C ILE A 160 -10.44 7.70 -3.58
N LEU A 161 -10.91 7.82 -2.36
CA LEU A 161 -11.19 9.07 -1.68
C LEU A 161 -10.29 9.20 -0.45
N VAL A 162 -9.17 9.90 -0.61
CA VAL A 162 -8.19 10.13 0.48
C VAL A 162 -8.72 11.23 1.38
N LEU A 163 -8.98 10.90 2.64
CA LEU A 163 -9.47 11.84 3.64
C LEU A 163 -8.33 12.66 4.25
N ASN A 164 -7.18 12.04 4.44
CA ASN A 164 -5.95 12.70 4.85
C ASN A 164 -4.73 11.92 4.38
N ALA A 165 -3.64 12.65 4.15
CA ALA A 165 -2.30 12.10 4.01
C ALA A 165 -1.31 13.11 4.57
N GLU A 166 -0.31 12.64 5.30
CA GLU A 166 0.71 13.46 5.92
C GLU A 166 2.09 12.89 5.61
N ASP A 167 2.94 13.72 5.00
CA ASP A 167 4.34 13.39 4.76
C ASP A 167 5.14 13.74 6.02
N LYS A 168 5.71 12.73 6.65
CA LYS A 168 6.58 12.83 7.84
C LYS A 168 8.04 12.55 7.49
N GLY A 169 8.33 12.49 6.18
CA GLY A 169 9.64 12.24 5.63
C GLY A 169 10.62 13.37 5.87
N ARG A 170 11.88 13.10 5.52
CA ARG A 170 12.94 14.10 5.57
C ARG A 170 12.92 14.97 4.30
N PRO A 171 13.36 16.23 4.38
CA PRO A 171 13.53 17.05 3.19
C PRO A 171 14.32 16.33 2.08
N GLY A 172 13.81 16.34 0.87
CA GLY A 172 14.38 15.62 -0.27
C GLY A 172 13.96 14.15 -0.42
N PHE A 173 13.28 13.59 0.56
CA PHE A 173 12.77 12.20 0.55
C PHE A 173 11.25 12.19 0.79
N LYS A 174 10.52 12.82 -0.13
CA LYS A 174 9.08 12.94 -0.04
C LYS A 174 8.42 11.56 0.06
N TRP A 175 7.50 11.41 0.99
CA TRP A 175 6.73 10.19 1.24
C TRP A 175 7.54 8.96 1.67
N ASN A 176 8.78 9.12 2.17
CA ASN A 176 9.53 8.00 2.72
C ASN A 176 9.05 7.59 4.13
N HIS A 177 8.38 8.50 4.82
CA HIS A 177 7.63 8.26 6.06
C HIS A 177 6.35 9.08 6.04
N GLY A 178 5.27 8.51 6.54
CA GLY A 178 4.01 9.21 6.58
C GLY A 178 2.84 8.31 6.93
N ASP A 179 1.66 8.87 6.76
CA ASP A 179 0.41 8.14 6.87
C ASP A 179 -0.60 8.62 5.83
N SER A 180 -1.55 7.75 5.51
CA SER A 180 -2.74 8.12 4.77
C SER A 180 -3.94 7.28 5.23
N TYR A 181 -5.13 7.85 5.10
CA TYR A 181 -6.37 7.12 5.34
C TYR A 181 -7.51 7.64 4.47
N GLY A 182 -8.46 6.77 4.22
CA GLY A 182 -9.60 7.11 3.39
C GLY A 182 -10.55 5.96 3.12
N VAL A 183 -11.30 6.10 2.05
CA VAL A 183 -12.21 5.06 1.55
C VAL A 183 -12.07 4.86 0.05
N ALA A 184 -12.22 3.62 -0.40
CA ALA A 184 -12.39 3.31 -1.81
C ALA A 184 -13.79 2.71 -2.02
N ILE A 185 -14.54 3.22 -3.00
CA ILE A 185 -15.93 2.85 -3.21
C ILE A 185 -16.14 2.39 -4.65
N ASP A 186 -16.71 1.19 -4.79
CA ASP A 186 -17.23 0.67 -6.07
C ASP A 186 -18.74 0.66 -6.02
N SER A 187 -19.36 1.62 -6.72
CA SER A 187 -20.82 1.71 -6.81
C SER A 187 -21.42 0.57 -7.60
N SER A 188 -20.72 -0.01 -8.57
CA SER A 188 -21.22 -1.11 -9.40
C SER A 188 -21.26 -2.43 -8.65
N ALA A 189 -20.27 -2.67 -7.79
CA ALA A 189 -20.20 -3.84 -6.93
C ALA A 189 -20.93 -3.65 -5.58
N SER A 190 -21.40 -2.45 -5.31
CA SER A 190 -21.99 -2.07 -4.02
C SER A 190 -21.03 -2.32 -2.84
N GLU A 191 -19.77 -1.94 -3.01
CA GLU A 191 -18.69 -2.20 -2.07
C GLU A 191 -18.04 -0.91 -1.58
N ILE A 192 -17.61 -0.94 -0.32
CA ILE A 192 -16.75 0.08 0.27
C ILE A 192 -15.59 -0.58 1.00
N ILE A 193 -14.42 0.01 0.84
CA ILE A 193 -13.20 -0.33 1.58
C ILE A 193 -12.82 0.88 2.42
N TYR A 194 -12.61 0.67 3.70
CA TYR A 194 -12.01 1.64 4.61
C TYR A 194 -10.54 1.27 4.79
N TRP A 195 -9.65 2.24 4.78
CA TRP A 195 -8.23 1.99 5.07
C TRP A 195 -7.60 3.06 5.95
N ALA A 196 -6.56 2.66 6.66
CA ALA A 196 -5.56 3.49 7.27
C ALA A 196 -4.19 2.81 7.11
N GLU A 197 -3.16 3.56 6.80
CA GLU A 197 -1.82 3.05 6.53
C GLU A 197 -0.76 4.01 7.06
N LYS A 198 0.33 3.43 7.62
CA LYS A 198 1.54 4.14 8.04
C LYS A 198 2.76 3.45 7.45
N TRP A 199 3.75 4.21 6.98
CA TRP A 199 5.00 3.69 6.42
C TRP A 199 6.24 4.45 6.89
#